data_166333e86e51b90e2da3960072028b56
#
_entry.id   166333e86e51b90e2da3960072028b56
#
_cell.length_a   1.000
_cell.length_b   1.000
_cell.length_c   1.000
_cell.angle_alpha   90.00
_cell.angle_beta   90.00
_cell.angle_gamma   90.00
#
_symmetry.space_group_name_H-M   'P 1'
#
loop_
_entity.id
_entity.type
_entity.pdbx_description
1 polymer ?
#
loop_
_entity_poly.entity_id
_entity_poly.type
_entity_poly.pdbx_seq_one_letter_code
_entity_poly.pdbx_strand_id
1 'polypeptide(L)'
;MGIVIVCHIVFAPKYRRQIIYGKYKASIGQILRLLCERKGVEIHEAEACPDHIHMLVSIPPKLSISSFMGYLKGKSSLMIFDRHANLKYKYGNRKFWCRGFYVDTVGRNQKRIEAYYS
;
A
#
# COMPACT_ATOMS: atom_id res chain seq x y z
N MET A 1 -14.55 -0.50 21.07
CA MET A 1 -13.85 -1.24 20.00
C MET A 1 -14.70 -1.23 18.75
N GLY A 2 -14.10 -1.06 17.64
CA GLY A 2 -14.80 -1.04 16.37
C GLY A 2 -14.56 -2.30 15.55
N ILE A 3 -15.11 -2.32 14.37
CA ILE A 3 -14.96 -3.42 13.44
C ILE A 3 -13.73 -3.17 12.57
N VAL A 4 -12.85 -4.15 12.51
CA VAL A 4 -11.67 -4.11 11.65
C VAL A 4 -12.05 -4.68 10.30
N ILE A 5 -11.63 -4.00 9.24
CA ILE A 5 -11.89 -4.46 7.89
C ILE A 5 -10.61 -5.11 7.36
N VAL A 6 -10.74 -6.36 6.92
CA VAL A 6 -9.63 -7.10 6.33
C VAL A 6 -9.85 -7.13 4.83
N CYS A 7 -8.89 -6.66 4.09
CA CYS A 7 -9.05 -6.57 2.64
C CYS A 7 -7.74 -6.79 1.89
N HIS A 8 -7.90 -7.26 0.66
CA HIS A 8 -6.82 -7.28 -0.33
C HIS A 8 -6.82 -5.95 -1.04
N ILE A 9 -5.64 -5.38 -1.23
CA ILE A 9 -5.47 -4.12 -1.94
C ILE A 9 -4.42 -4.34 -3.02
N VAL A 10 -4.73 -3.89 -4.23
CA VAL A 10 -3.78 -3.96 -5.34
C VAL A 10 -3.65 -2.58 -5.96
N PHE A 11 -2.43 -2.13 -6.14
CA PHE A 11 -2.17 -0.86 -6.82
C PHE A 11 -0.86 -0.96 -7.59
N ALA A 12 -0.70 -0.12 -8.60
CA ALA A 12 0.37 -0.25 -9.57
C ALA A 12 1.06 1.07 -9.84
N PRO A 13 2.35 1.01 -10.22
CA PRO A 13 3.05 2.19 -10.69
C PRO A 13 2.38 2.79 -11.92
N LYS A 14 2.50 4.10 -12.08
CA LYS A 14 1.96 4.82 -13.21
C LYS A 14 2.47 4.21 -14.52
N TYR A 15 1.56 4.03 -15.47
CA TYR A 15 1.84 3.36 -16.75
C TYR A 15 2.20 1.88 -16.58
N ARG A 16 1.96 1.30 -15.41
CA ARG A 16 2.28 -0.08 -15.09
C ARG A 16 3.71 -0.45 -15.42
N ARG A 17 4.61 0.48 -15.16
CA ARG A 17 6.04 0.25 -15.41
C ARG A 17 6.57 -0.83 -14.49
N GLN A 18 7.44 -1.68 -15.02
CA GLN A 18 8.07 -2.74 -14.23
C GLN A 18 9.28 -2.18 -13.52
N ILE A 19 9.04 -1.45 -12.44
CA ILE A 19 10.08 -0.73 -11.71
C ILE A 19 10.32 -1.31 -10.31
N ILE A 20 9.39 -2.13 -9.80
CA ILE A 20 9.46 -2.65 -8.43
C ILE A 20 10.33 -3.91 -8.41
N TYR A 21 11.63 -3.71 -8.39
CA TYR A 21 12.59 -4.81 -8.26
C TYR A 21 13.90 -4.24 -7.70
N GLY A 22 14.79 -5.13 -7.27
CA GLY A 22 16.09 -4.74 -6.76
C GLY A 22 16.01 -3.75 -5.62
N LYS A 23 16.80 -2.70 -5.70
CA LYS A 23 16.85 -1.67 -4.66
C LYS A 23 15.53 -0.92 -4.51
N TYR A 24 14.79 -0.76 -5.58
CA TYR A 24 13.49 -0.09 -5.52
C TYR A 24 12.48 -0.93 -4.77
N LYS A 25 12.48 -2.23 -4.99
CA LYS A 25 11.58 -3.14 -4.28
C LYS A 25 11.79 -3.05 -2.77
N ALA A 26 13.04 -3.11 -2.33
CA ALA A 26 13.37 -3.02 -0.92
C ALA A 26 12.95 -1.69 -0.32
N SER A 27 13.26 -0.60 -1.02
CA SER A 27 12.95 0.76 -0.56
C SER A 27 11.43 0.98 -0.49
N ILE A 28 10.72 0.62 -1.54
CA ILE A 28 9.26 0.78 -1.60
C ILE A 28 8.59 -0.05 -0.50
N GLY A 29 9.05 -1.27 -0.29
CA GLY A 29 8.54 -2.11 0.79
C GLY A 29 8.69 -1.47 2.15
N GLN A 30 9.86 -0.90 2.44
CA GLN A 30 10.10 -0.21 3.70
C GLN A 30 9.18 0.99 3.87
N ILE A 31 9.02 1.78 2.82
CA ILE A 31 8.17 2.97 2.85
C ILE A 31 6.72 2.58 3.13
N LEU A 32 6.21 1.58 2.43
CA LEU A 32 4.82 1.15 2.61
C LEU A 32 4.57 0.61 4.02
N ARG A 33 5.52 -0.17 4.56
CA ARG A 33 5.40 -0.68 5.93
C ARG A 33 5.35 0.45 6.95
N LEU A 34 6.23 1.42 6.80
CA LEU A 34 6.27 2.56 7.70
C LEU A 34 4.96 3.33 7.68
N LEU A 35 4.44 3.58 6.50
CA LEU A 35 3.21 4.36 6.36
C LEU A 35 1.99 3.61 6.90
N CYS A 36 1.93 2.30 6.69
CA CYS A 36 0.87 1.47 7.26
C CYS A 36 0.94 1.51 8.78
N GLU A 37 2.13 1.37 9.33
CA GLU A 37 2.34 1.41 10.77
C GLU A 37 1.88 2.72 11.37
N ARG A 38 2.16 3.84 10.69
CA ARG A 38 1.74 5.16 11.17
C ARG A 38 0.22 5.32 11.27
N LYS A 39 -0.52 4.57 10.48
CA LYS A 39 -1.98 4.63 10.47
C LYS A 39 -2.62 3.48 11.22
N GLY A 40 -1.82 2.66 11.88
CA GLY A 40 -2.36 1.51 12.59
C GLY A 40 -2.92 0.43 11.70
N VAL A 41 -2.47 0.38 10.46
CA VAL A 41 -2.88 -0.65 9.50
C VAL A 41 -1.90 -1.81 9.61
N GLU A 42 -2.44 -2.98 9.90
CA GLU A 42 -1.63 -4.19 10.03
C GLU A 42 -1.50 -4.90 8.70
N ILE A 43 -0.28 -5.22 8.31
CA ILE A 43 -0.01 -5.96 7.08
C ILE A 43 0.12 -7.44 7.42
N HIS A 44 -0.75 -8.26 6.86
CA HIS A 44 -0.72 -9.71 7.06
C HIS A 44 0.13 -10.38 5.99
N GLU A 45 -0.02 -9.93 4.76
CA GLU A 45 0.76 -10.40 3.62
C GLU A 45 1.03 -9.23 2.71
N ALA A 46 2.16 -9.26 2.05
CA ALA A 46 2.50 -8.27 1.05
C ALA A 46 3.36 -8.92 -0.02
N GLU A 47 3.03 -8.65 -1.26
CA GLU A 47 3.79 -9.15 -2.40
C GLU A 47 4.06 -7.98 -3.34
N ALA A 48 5.33 -7.75 -3.61
CA ALA A 48 5.74 -6.70 -4.53
C ALA A 48 6.16 -7.33 -5.84
N CYS A 49 5.29 -7.24 -6.82
CA CYS A 49 5.59 -7.68 -8.18
C CYS A 49 6.18 -6.51 -8.95
N PRO A 50 6.90 -6.76 -10.04
CA PRO A 50 7.55 -5.65 -10.77
C PRO A 50 6.61 -4.53 -11.19
N ASP A 51 5.36 -4.82 -11.49
CA ASP A 51 4.40 -3.84 -11.99
C ASP A 51 3.20 -3.62 -11.07
N HIS A 52 3.19 -4.18 -9.86
CA HIS A 52 2.11 -3.92 -8.91
C HIS A 52 2.48 -4.37 -7.50
N ILE A 53 1.72 -3.85 -6.55
CA ILE A 53 1.79 -4.25 -5.15
C ILE A 53 0.48 -4.92 -4.79
N HIS A 54 0.57 -6.04 -4.11
CA HIS A 54 -0.59 -6.76 -3.58
C HIS A 54 -0.40 -6.90 -2.08
N MET A 55 -1.36 -6.43 -1.30
CA MET A 55 -1.30 -6.45 0.16
C MET A 55 -2.58 -6.99 0.76
N LEU A 56 -2.44 -7.76 1.83
CA LEU A 56 -3.57 -8.15 2.66
C LEU A 56 -3.40 -7.42 3.98
N VAL A 57 -4.35 -6.56 4.31
CA VAL A 57 -4.24 -5.67 5.45
C VAL A 57 -5.49 -5.65 6.31
N SER A 58 -5.31 -5.26 7.57
CA SER A 58 -6.41 -4.95 8.48
C SER A 58 -6.45 -3.45 8.69
N ILE A 59 -7.57 -2.84 8.36
CA ILE A 59 -7.75 -1.40 8.47
C ILE A 59 -8.59 -1.10 9.71
N PRO A 60 -8.09 -0.22 10.62
CA PRO A 60 -8.81 0.08 11.85
C PRO A 60 -10.13 0.81 11.57
N PRO A 61 -11.09 0.72 12.49
CA PRO A 61 -12.44 1.26 12.27
C PRO A 61 -12.50 2.76 12.00
N LYS A 62 -11.53 3.50 12.51
CA LYS A 62 -11.53 4.96 12.36
C LYS A 62 -11.10 5.41 10.97
N LEU A 63 -10.57 4.49 10.18
CA LEU A 63 -9.94 4.84 8.91
C LEU A 63 -10.73 4.24 7.76
N SER A 64 -11.13 5.06 6.80
CA SER A 64 -11.77 4.55 5.60
C SER A 64 -10.71 4.05 4.63
N ILE A 65 -11.09 3.10 3.79
CA ILE A 65 -10.19 2.56 2.76
C ILE A 65 -9.72 3.68 1.83
N SER A 66 -10.64 4.56 1.42
CA SER A 66 -10.28 5.68 0.53
C SER A 66 -9.28 6.62 1.16
N SER A 67 -9.49 7.00 2.42
CA SER A 67 -8.56 7.88 3.12
C SER A 67 -7.21 7.23 3.28
N PHE A 68 -7.19 5.96 3.64
CA PHE A 68 -5.95 5.23 3.79
C PHE A 68 -5.18 5.15 2.47
N MET A 69 -5.87 4.81 1.38
CA MET A 69 -5.21 4.68 0.08
C MET A 69 -4.71 6.02 -0.44
N GLY A 70 -5.46 7.10 -0.22
CA GLY A 70 -5.01 8.44 -0.56
C GLY A 70 -3.73 8.80 0.18
N TYR A 71 -3.70 8.52 1.48
CA TYR A 71 -2.52 8.76 2.30
C TYR A 71 -1.34 7.88 1.84
N LEU A 72 -1.58 6.59 1.70
CA LEU A 72 -0.54 5.63 1.35
C LEU A 72 0.12 5.96 0.00
N LYS A 73 -0.69 6.18 -1.01
CA LYS A 73 -0.19 6.47 -2.36
C LYS A 73 0.46 7.84 -2.43
N GLY A 74 -0.14 8.85 -1.81
CA GLY A 74 0.40 10.21 -1.81
C GLY A 74 1.73 10.32 -1.08
N LYS A 75 1.77 9.85 0.15
CA LYS A 75 3.00 9.92 0.94
C LYS A 75 4.10 9.03 0.40
N SER A 76 3.76 7.83 -0.06
CA SER A 76 4.77 6.93 -0.61
C SER A 76 5.37 7.49 -1.89
N SER A 77 4.57 8.15 -2.74
CA SER A 77 5.11 8.80 -3.94
C SER A 77 6.17 9.83 -3.59
N LEU A 78 5.88 10.69 -2.60
CA LEU A 78 6.82 11.70 -2.17
C LEU A 78 8.11 11.08 -1.64
N MET A 79 7.99 10.05 -0.81
CA MET A 79 9.15 9.39 -0.23
C MET A 79 9.97 8.63 -1.27
N ILE A 80 9.30 7.99 -2.22
CA ILE A 80 9.99 7.28 -3.30
C ILE A 80 10.80 8.27 -4.14
N PHE A 81 10.20 9.39 -4.52
CA PHE A 81 10.90 10.40 -5.31
C PHE A 81 12.02 11.08 -4.53
N ASP A 82 11.86 11.20 -3.21
CA ASP A 82 12.88 11.78 -2.36
C ASP A 82 14.10 10.86 -2.28
N ARG A 83 13.88 9.57 -2.13
CA ARG A 83 14.96 8.57 -2.05
C ARG A 83 15.57 8.22 -3.40
N HIS A 84 14.78 8.33 -4.45
CA HIS A 84 15.18 7.94 -5.80
C HIS A 84 14.86 9.06 -6.78
N ALA A 85 15.64 10.13 -6.70
CA ALA A 85 15.39 11.35 -7.46
C ALA A 85 15.32 11.13 -8.97
N ASN A 86 16.05 10.13 -9.47
CA ASN A 86 16.02 9.81 -10.89
C ASN A 86 14.65 9.38 -11.39
N LEU A 87 13.80 8.86 -10.51
CA LEU A 87 12.45 8.45 -10.89
C LEU A 87 11.51 9.63 -11.13
N LYS A 88 11.81 10.79 -10.55
CA LYS A 88 11.01 11.99 -10.77
C LYS A 88 10.90 12.34 -12.24
N TYR A 89 12.01 12.25 -12.94
CA TYR A 89 12.05 12.59 -14.35
C TYR A 89 11.22 11.62 -15.18
N LYS A 90 11.22 10.36 -14.76
CA LYS A 90 10.50 9.32 -15.47
C LYS A 90 8.99 9.45 -15.30
N TYR A 91 8.53 9.94 -14.15
CA TYR A 91 7.11 10.00 -13.80
C TYR A 91 6.53 11.40 -13.80
N GLY A 92 7.24 12.33 -14.40
CA GLY A 92 6.76 13.69 -14.52
C GLY A 92 6.70 14.44 -13.21
N ASN A 93 7.49 14.01 -12.23
CA ASN A 93 7.62 14.67 -10.95
C ASN A 93 6.31 14.81 -10.17
N ARG A 94 5.32 13.96 -10.44
CA ARG A 94 4.01 14.10 -9.84
C ARG A 94 3.61 12.92 -8.98
N LYS A 95 3.26 11.83 -9.60
CA LYS A 95 2.72 10.67 -8.92
C LYS A 95 3.43 9.42 -9.38
N PHE A 96 3.82 8.62 -8.42
CA PHE A 96 4.46 7.35 -8.74
C PHE A 96 3.41 6.29 -9.14
N TRP A 97 2.24 6.31 -8.50
CA TRP A 97 1.22 5.28 -8.66
C TRP A 97 0.16 5.67 -9.69
N CYS A 98 -0.43 4.65 -10.31
CA CYS A 98 -1.60 4.83 -11.15
C CYS A 98 -2.74 5.42 -10.33
N ARG A 99 -3.64 6.09 -10.99
CA ARG A 99 -4.89 6.52 -10.38
C ARG A 99 -5.72 5.27 -10.06
N GLY A 100 -6.36 5.29 -8.89
CA GLY A 100 -7.21 4.18 -8.49
C GLY A 100 -6.45 3.02 -7.87
N PHE A 101 -7.21 2.04 -7.46
CA PHE A 101 -6.70 0.82 -6.83
C PHE A 101 -7.82 -0.21 -6.83
N TYR A 102 -7.42 -1.47 -6.69
CA TYR A 102 -8.39 -2.56 -6.52
C TYR A 102 -8.47 -2.91 -5.04
N VAL A 103 -9.68 -3.15 -4.55
CA VAL A 103 -9.87 -3.61 -3.18
C VAL A 103 -10.94 -4.69 -3.14
N ASP A 104 -10.66 -5.73 -2.37
CA ASP A 104 -11.59 -6.83 -2.16
C ASP A 104 -11.66 -7.09 -0.67
N THR A 105 -12.82 -6.85 -0.08
CA THR A 105 -13.01 -7.05 1.36
C THR A 105 -13.13 -8.54 1.66
N VAL A 106 -12.19 -9.03 2.48
CA VAL A 106 -12.16 -10.43 2.87
C VAL A 106 -13.11 -10.69 4.03
N GLY A 107 -13.16 -9.75 4.99
CA GLY A 107 -14.03 -9.90 6.14
C GLY A 107 -14.04 -8.68 7.03
N ARG A 108 -15.01 -8.68 7.94
CA ARG A 108 -15.17 -7.65 8.96
C ARG A 108 -15.52 -8.36 10.24
N ASN A 109 -14.59 -8.36 11.15
CA ASN A 109 -14.87 -8.97 12.44
C ASN A 109 -13.74 -8.69 13.40
N GLN A 110 -14.05 -7.96 14.46
CA GLN A 110 -13.02 -7.58 15.39
C GLN A 110 -12.48 -8.74 16.22
N LYS A 111 -13.25 -9.79 16.40
CA LYS A 111 -12.83 -10.91 17.26
C LYS A 111 -12.20 -12.07 16.54
N ARG A 112 -12.45 -12.21 15.26
CA ARG A 112 -12.03 -13.38 14.50
C ARG A 112 -10.84 -13.15 13.61
N ILE A 113 -10.21 -12.00 13.74
CA ILE A 113 -9.12 -11.69 12.86
C ILE A 113 -7.96 -12.69 13.02
N GLU A 114 -7.69 -13.10 14.25
CA GLU A 114 -6.65 -14.09 14.52
C GLU A 114 -6.99 -15.45 13.94
N ALA A 115 -8.24 -15.85 14.10
CA ALA A 115 -8.69 -17.13 13.56
C ALA A 115 -8.60 -17.15 12.04
N TYR A 116 -8.70 -16.00 11.42
CA TYR A 116 -8.60 -15.87 9.98
C TYR A 116 -7.20 -16.18 9.46
N TYR A 117 -6.19 -15.84 10.26
CA TYR A 117 -4.80 -15.93 9.86
C TYR A 117 -3.96 -16.90 10.69
N SER A 118 -4.56 -17.59 11.59
CA SER A 118 -3.82 -18.54 12.42
C SER A 118 -3.74 -19.97 11.83
#